data_a665e21311a910fa4edcbf9d9e0f6cfd
#
_entry.id   a665e21311a910fa4edcbf9d9e0f6cfd
#
_cell.length_a   1.000
_cell.length_b   1.000
_cell.length_c   1.000
_cell.angle_alpha   90.00
_cell.angle_beta   90.00
_cell.angle_gamma   90.00
#
_symmetry.space_group_name_H-M   'P 1'
#
loop_
_entity.id
_entity.type
_entity.pdbx_description
1 polymer ?
#
loop_
_entity_poly.entity_id
_entity_poly.type
_entity_poly.pdbx_seq_one_letter_code
_entity_poly.pdbx_strand_id
1 'polypeptide(L)'
;MLTRNCPVQAQVGCGKCQHRLTDRKGAAVYTDCTRITEKPDYAELFNAVPLWLADQPQKLSDAAFGLLLMTDESAERVREVLGAYLHGDLSAAPQKYTRGLRIQQETANK
;
A
#
# COMPACT_ATOMS: atom_id res chain seq x y z
N MET A 1 -2.14 1.03 7.37
CA MET A 1 -2.16 1.05 8.85
C MET A 1 -3.29 1.94 9.32
N LEU A 2 -4.08 1.48 10.27
CA LEU A 2 -5.15 2.27 10.88
C LEU A 2 -4.60 2.98 12.13
N THR A 3 -4.87 4.29 12.25
CA THR A 3 -4.49 5.09 13.42
C THR A 3 -5.72 5.71 14.06
N ARG A 4 -5.71 5.84 15.38
CA ARG A 4 -6.82 6.45 16.11
C ARG A 4 -6.84 7.97 15.98
N ASN A 5 -5.68 8.61 16.02
CA ASN A 5 -5.55 10.05 15.85
C ASN A 5 -4.83 10.33 14.55
N CYS A 6 -5.39 11.22 13.72
CA CYS A 6 -4.77 11.56 12.45
C CYS A 6 -3.46 12.33 12.67
N PRO A 7 -2.30 11.79 12.23
CA PRO A 7 -1.01 12.48 12.42
C PRO A 7 -0.90 13.77 11.60
N VAL A 8 -1.61 13.89 10.48
CA VAL A 8 -1.64 15.13 9.68
C VAL A 8 -2.39 16.22 10.43
N GLN A 9 -3.52 15.89 11.05
CA GLN A 9 -4.27 16.82 11.89
C GLN A 9 -3.43 17.32 13.06
N ALA A 10 -2.66 16.45 13.69
CA ALA A 10 -1.80 16.81 14.81
C ALA A 10 -0.71 17.82 14.42
N GLN A 11 -0.23 17.79 13.18
CA GLN A 11 0.85 18.67 12.72
C GLN A 11 0.36 19.96 12.10
N VAL A 12 -0.64 19.91 11.22
CA VAL A 12 -1.06 21.06 10.40
C VAL A 12 -2.54 21.41 10.52
N GLY A 13 -3.34 20.57 11.17
CA GLY A 13 -4.79 20.72 11.26
C GLY A 13 -5.51 20.34 9.97
N CYS A 14 -6.82 20.07 10.09
CA CYS A 14 -7.63 19.63 8.96
C CYS A 14 -7.77 20.71 7.87
N GLY A 15 -7.74 21.99 8.23
CA GLY A 15 -7.88 23.09 7.26
C GLY A 15 -6.71 23.25 6.30
N LYS A 16 -5.53 22.74 6.66
CA LYS A 16 -4.33 22.75 5.81
C LYS A 16 -3.91 21.35 5.37
N CYS A 17 -4.77 20.37 5.54
CA CYS A 17 -4.47 18.98 5.27
C CYS A 17 -4.31 18.73 3.76
N GLN A 18 -3.22 18.09 3.38
CA GLN A 18 -2.97 17.61 2.02
C GLN A 18 -3.05 16.07 1.95
N HIS A 19 -3.55 15.41 2.99
CA HIS A 19 -3.63 13.95 3.12
C HIS A 19 -2.27 13.25 2.95
N ARG A 20 -1.20 13.93 3.34
CA ARG A 20 0.17 13.49 3.07
C ARG A 20 1.10 13.83 4.21
N LEU A 21 1.98 12.88 4.54
CA LEU A 21 3.15 13.04 5.40
C LEU A 21 4.40 12.63 4.64
N THR A 22 5.54 13.13 5.06
CA THR A 22 6.84 12.70 4.53
C THR A 22 7.62 12.02 5.66
N ASP A 23 8.15 10.83 5.40
CA ASP A 23 8.97 10.13 6.37
C ASP A 23 10.39 10.72 6.43
N ARG A 24 11.23 10.16 7.34
CA ARG A 24 12.62 10.63 7.49
C ARG A 24 13.49 10.44 6.26
N LYS A 25 13.09 9.55 5.35
CA LYS A 25 13.80 9.28 4.08
C LYS A 25 13.24 10.07 2.91
N GLY A 26 12.26 10.93 3.14
CA GLY A 26 11.62 11.73 2.11
C GLY A 26 10.50 11.02 1.35
N ALA A 27 10.16 9.79 1.70
CA ALA A 27 9.05 9.08 1.07
C ALA A 27 7.71 9.60 1.58
N ALA A 28 6.75 9.73 0.67
CA ALA A 28 5.39 10.15 1.01
C ALA A 28 4.61 9.01 1.64
N VAL A 29 3.87 9.35 2.70
CA VAL A 29 2.86 8.47 3.31
C VAL A 29 1.53 9.17 3.17
N TYR A 30 0.54 8.51 2.61
CA TYR A 30 -0.77 9.07 2.35
C TYR A 30 -1.75 8.71 3.46
N THR A 31 -2.70 9.61 3.72
CA THR A 31 -3.75 9.40 4.71
C THR A 31 -5.12 9.45 4.04
N ASP A 32 -6.04 8.62 4.51
CA ASP A 32 -7.43 8.65 4.11
C ASP A 32 -8.31 8.58 5.36
N CYS A 33 -9.08 9.64 5.60
CA CYS A 33 -10.06 9.72 6.68
C CYS A 33 -11.50 9.57 6.15
N THR A 34 -11.70 9.56 4.85
CA THR A 34 -13.04 9.58 4.24
C THR A 34 -13.71 8.21 4.23
N ARG A 35 -12.93 7.14 4.30
CA ARG A 35 -13.44 5.76 4.28
C ARG A 35 -14.01 5.29 5.62
N ILE A 36 -13.68 5.98 6.70
CA ILE A 36 -14.04 5.57 8.05
C ILE A 36 -15.11 6.51 8.56
N THR A 37 -16.32 6.38 8.00
CA THR A 37 -17.45 7.27 8.32
C THR A 37 -18.03 7.07 9.71
N GLU A 38 -17.94 5.85 10.25
CA GLU A 38 -18.48 5.52 11.56
C GLU A 38 -17.57 5.89 12.73
N LYS A 39 -16.28 6.17 12.44
CA LYS A 39 -15.26 6.51 13.44
C LYS A 39 -14.39 7.66 12.94
N PRO A 40 -14.88 8.90 13.05
CA PRO A 40 -14.18 10.08 12.49
C PRO A 40 -12.82 10.37 13.12
N ASP A 41 -12.52 9.76 14.28
CA ASP A 41 -11.22 9.91 14.95
C ASP A 41 -10.14 9.00 14.37
N TYR A 42 -10.48 8.11 13.43
CA TYR A 42 -9.53 7.19 12.81
C TYR A 42 -9.13 7.66 11.42
N ALA A 43 -7.89 7.35 11.07
CA ALA A 43 -7.38 7.54 9.71
C ALA A 43 -6.58 6.32 9.26
N GLU A 44 -6.58 6.05 7.97
CA GLU A 44 -5.71 5.04 7.36
C GLU A 44 -4.45 5.69 6.82
N LEU A 45 -3.31 5.04 7.08
CA LEU A 45 -2.01 5.42 6.52
C LEU A 45 -1.59 4.40 5.47
N PHE A 46 -1.26 4.89 4.29
CA PHE A 46 -0.83 4.09 3.15
C PHE A 46 0.64 4.31 2.84
N ASN A 47 1.33 3.25 2.40
CA ASN A 47 2.68 3.39 1.89
C ASN A 47 2.71 4.26 0.62
N ALA A 48 3.87 4.86 0.38
CA ALA A 48 4.11 5.67 -0.82
C ALA A 48 3.95 4.85 -2.12
N VAL A 49 4.29 3.57 -2.05
CA VAL A 49 4.24 2.65 -3.20
C VAL A 49 3.59 1.33 -2.79
N PRO A 50 2.90 0.65 -3.72
CA PRO A 50 2.27 -0.63 -3.42
C PRO A 50 3.31 -1.74 -3.21
N LEU A 51 2.92 -2.77 -2.46
CA LEU A 51 3.62 -4.04 -2.41
C LEU A 51 3.29 -4.85 -3.67
N TRP A 52 4.30 -5.33 -4.38
CA TRP A 52 4.12 -6.10 -5.60
C TRP A 52 4.96 -7.37 -5.58
N LEU A 53 4.32 -8.53 -5.69
CA LEU A 53 4.94 -9.85 -5.67
C LEU A 53 4.40 -10.77 -6.78
N ALA A 54 3.65 -10.26 -7.74
CA ALA A 54 3.03 -11.08 -8.79
C ALA A 54 4.05 -11.84 -9.65
N ASP A 55 5.25 -11.30 -9.80
CA ASP A 55 6.36 -11.92 -10.54
C ASP A 55 7.20 -12.89 -9.70
N GLN A 56 6.82 -13.12 -8.45
CA GLN A 56 7.53 -14.02 -7.52
C GLN A 56 6.59 -15.05 -6.89
N PRO A 57 5.93 -15.89 -7.69
CA PRO A 57 4.97 -16.87 -7.18
C PRO A 57 5.58 -17.86 -6.19
N GLN A 58 6.88 -18.14 -6.30
CA GLN A 58 7.59 -19.02 -5.39
C GLN A 58 7.67 -18.46 -3.96
N LYS A 59 7.59 -17.15 -3.78
CA LYS A 59 7.56 -16.53 -2.45
C LYS A 59 6.20 -16.65 -1.77
N LEU A 60 5.17 -16.97 -2.54
CA LEU A 60 3.80 -17.12 -2.08
C LEU A 60 3.37 -18.60 -1.99
N SER A 61 4.20 -19.53 -2.44
CA SER A 61 3.85 -20.94 -2.59
C SER A 61 3.53 -21.67 -1.28
N ASP A 62 4.09 -21.19 -0.16
CA ASP A 62 3.85 -21.79 1.16
C ASP A 62 2.54 -21.36 1.80
N ALA A 63 1.87 -20.34 1.22
CA ALA A 63 0.59 -19.85 1.71
C ALA A 63 -0.56 -20.64 1.09
N ALA A 64 -1.54 -21.06 1.90
CA ALA A 64 -2.77 -21.70 1.40
C ALA A 64 -3.67 -20.69 0.68
N PHE A 65 -3.68 -19.43 1.16
CA PHE A 65 -4.49 -18.34 0.61
C PHE A 65 -3.67 -17.07 0.53
N GLY A 66 -3.97 -16.23 -0.46
CA GLY A 66 -3.47 -14.87 -0.58
C GLY A 66 -4.61 -13.87 -0.50
N LEU A 67 -4.38 -12.72 0.13
CA LEU A 67 -5.32 -11.62 0.19
C LEU A 67 -4.71 -10.39 -0.48
N LEU A 68 -5.37 -9.88 -1.50
CA LEU A 68 -5.01 -8.61 -2.13
C LEU A 68 -5.83 -7.49 -1.49
N LEU A 69 -5.17 -6.63 -0.74
CA LEU A 69 -5.80 -5.46 -0.13
C LEU A 69 -5.73 -4.29 -1.10
N MET A 70 -6.86 -3.96 -1.71
CA MET A 70 -6.99 -2.79 -2.56
C MET A 70 -7.26 -1.55 -1.72
N THR A 71 -6.78 -0.42 -2.15
CA THR A 71 -6.94 0.86 -1.44
C THR A 71 -7.84 1.80 -2.21
N ASP A 72 -7.34 2.39 -3.27
CA ASP A 72 -8.04 3.39 -4.08
C ASP A 72 -8.12 3.02 -5.57
N GLU A 73 -7.76 1.79 -5.91
CA GLU A 73 -7.73 1.32 -7.29
C GLU A 73 -9.15 1.34 -7.92
N SER A 74 -9.22 1.75 -9.18
CA SER A 74 -10.44 1.63 -9.98
C SER A 74 -10.81 0.15 -10.20
N ALA A 75 -12.06 -0.12 -10.57
CA ALA A 75 -12.49 -1.48 -10.89
C ALA A 75 -11.65 -2.11 -12.02
N GLU A 76 -11.28 -1.32 -13.01
CA GLU A 76 -10.39 -1.75 -14.10
C GLU A 76 -9.01 -2.14 -13.55
N ARG A 77 -8.42 -1.30 -12.71
CA ARG A 77 -7.12 -1.58 -12.11
C ARG A 77 -7.15 -2.82 -11.21
N VAL A 78 -8.23 -3.04 -10.47
CA VAL A 78 -8.43 -4.26 -9.67
C VAL A 78 -8.37 -5.50 -10.55
N ARG A 79 -9.04 -5.49 -11.72
CA ARG A 79 -9.00 -6.62 -12.68
C ARG A 79 -7.60 -6.87 -13.20
N GLU A 80 -6.84 -5.83 -13.54
CA GLU A 80 -5.45 -5.95 -14.00
C GLU A 80 -4.55 -6.56 -12.93
N VAL A 81 -4.67 -6.11 -11.69
CA VAL A 81 -3.89 -6.65 -10.57
C VAL A 81 -4.23 -8.11 -10.29
N LEU A 82 -5.53 -8.45 -10.27
CA LEU A 82 -5.96 -9.84 -10.12
C LEU A 82 -5.42 -10.71 -11.24
N GLY A 83 -5.47 -10.25 -12.49
CA GLY A 83 -4.92 -10.97 -13.64
C GLY A 83 -3.43 -11.24 -13.51
N ALA A 84 -2.67 -10.27 -12.99
CA ALA A 84 -1.25 -10.42 -12.74
C ALA A 84 -0.95 -11.53 -11.71
N TYR A 85 -1.66 -11.54 -10.60
CA TYR A 85 -1.47 -12.54 -9.54
C TYR A 85 -2.00 -13.92 -9.90
N LEU A 86 -3.12 -14.01 -10.65
CA LEU A 86 -3.72 -15.29 -11.02
C LEU A 86 -3.10 -15.91 -12.26
N HIS A 87 -2.68 -15.10 -13.24
CA HIS A 87 -2.27 -15.56 -14.56
C HIS A 87 -0.84 -15.18 -14.93
N GLY A 88 -0.13 -14.44 -14.05
CA GLY A 88 1.24 -14.05 -14.31
C GLY A 88 1.40 -12.94 -15.35
N ASP A 89 0.38 -12.11 -15.57
CA ASP A 89 0.47 -10.98 -16.47
C ASP A 89 1.27 -9.84 -15.84
N LEU A 90 2.56 -9.79 -16.15
CA LEU A 90 3.49 -8.81 -15.59
C LEU A 90 3.37 -7.42 -16.22
N SER A 91 2.60 -7.27 -17.30
CA SER A 91 2.34 -5.95 -17.89
C SER A 91 1.58 -5.00 -16.95
N ALA A 92 0.86 -5.57 -15.97
CA ALA A 92 0.12 -4.82 -14.97
C ALA A 92 1.00 -4.25 -13.84
N ALA A 93 2.30 -4.54 -13.81
CA ALA A 93 3.19 -4.08 -12.75
C ALA A 93 3.20 -2.54 -12.65
N PRO A 94 3.12 -1.97 -11.43
CA PRO A 94 3.21 -0.53 -11.26
C PRO A 94 4.63 -0.04 -11.56
N GLN A 95 4.76 1.24 -11.94
CA GLN A 95 6.07 1.84 -12.23
C GLN A 95 6.99 1.85 -11.00
N LYS A 96 6.41 2.04 -9.83
CA LYS A 96 7.12 2.03 -8.55
C LYS A 96 6.41 1.09 -7.59
N TYR A 97 7.17 0.22 -6.95
CA TYR A 97 6.64 -0.75 -5.99
C TYR A 97 7.72 -1.17 -4.99
N THR A 98 7.31 -1.85 -3.93
CA THR A 98 8.21 -2.45 -2.95
C THR A 98 8.01 -3.97 -2.90
N ARG A 99 9.08 -4.69 -2.57
CA ARG A 99 9.07 -6.14 -2.33
C ARG A 99 8.79 -6.50 -0.88
N GLY A 100 8.71 -5.51 -0.01
CA GLY A 100 8.66 -5.73 1.43
C GLY A 100 10.06 -5.91 2.03
N LEU A 101 10.16 -5.71 3.34
CA LEU A 101 11.43 -5.69 4.04
C LEU A 101 12.16 -7.04 4.02
N ARG A 102 11.43 -8.14 4.16
CA ARG A 102 12.01 -9.49 4.20
C ARG A 102 12.76 -9.83 2.91
N ILE A 103 12.14 -9.56 1.77
CA ILE A 103 12.73 -9.87 0.46
C ILE A 103 13.92 -8.95 0.17
N GLN A 104 13.85 -7.71 0.60
CA GLN A 104 14.97 -6.77 0.45
C GLN A 104 16.20 -7.22 1.25
N GLN A 105 16.00 -7.80 2.44
CA GLN A 105 17.10 -8.35 3.24
C GLN A 105 17.75 -9.55 2.56
N GLU A 106 16.97 -10.46 2.00
CA GLU A 106 17.49 -11.61 1.25
C GLU A 106 18.33 -11.17 0.05
N THR A 107 17.94 -10.11 -0.64
CA THR A 107 18.68 -9.58 -1.78
C THR A 107 19.98 -8.88 -1.37
N ALA A 108 19.98 -8.21 -0.24
CA ALA A 108 21.15 -7.51 0.29
C ALA A 108 22.25 -8.47 0.79
N ASN A 109 21.89 -9.70 1.19
CA ASN A 109 22.81 -10.71 1.69
C ASN A 109 23.41 -11.61 0.59
N LYS A 110 23.08 -11.37 -0.64
CA LYS A 110 23.68 -12.02 -1.82
C LYS A 110 24.75 -11.16 -2.43
#